data_f47ce0697e13b2506b9de811b1c5b488
#
_entry.id   f47ce0697e13b2506b9de811b1c5b488
#
_cell.length_a   1.000
_cell.length_b   1.000
_cell.length_c   1.000
_cell.angle_alpha   90.00
_cell.angle_beta   90.00
_cell.angle_gamma   90.00
#
_symmetry.space_group_name_H-M   'P 1'
#
loop_
_entity.id
_entity.type
_entity.pdbx_description
1 polymer ?
#
loop_
_entity_poly.entity_id
_entity_poly.type
_entity_poly.pdbx_seq_one_letter_code
_entity_poly.pdbx_strand_id
1 'polypeptide(L)'
;SGFRIERNKGALSADKQKLLKKVMSDIASAIVTGPVKFAGGALITGRVFDYDSATKSVLIPNDLWIELSHLGYWVSQAVILQWAEKTTSLGKGIDVASVVGLLLDKEDIRSTAEARRIFSSLPSLECVWTGVSLMDNFEVDHVIPFDLWHNNDSWNLLPASKTANGKKSNKLPSSELLKRRKDSIVGYWEMLKNLEDVKFNTEADTLLLLPAPNWPNSLFC
;
A
#
# COMPACT_ATOMS: atom_id res chain seq x y z
N SER A 1 -10.23 -12.95 -7.79
CA SER A 1 -10.47 -12.63 -6.34
C SER A 1 -9.46 -13.31 -5.39
N GLY A 2 -8.39 -13.97 -5.88
CA GLY A 2 -7.40 -14.66 -5.05
C GLY A 2 -6.58 -13.73 -4.16
N PHE A 3 -6.18 -12.59 -4.65
CA PHE A 3 -5.40 -11.60 -3.88
C PHE A 3 -6.21 -10.88 -2.79
N ARG A 4 -7.54 -10.85 -2.90
CA ARG A 4 -8.42 -10.28 -1.86
C ARG A 4 -8.56 -11.16 -0.62
N ILE A 5 -8.14 -12.42 -0.70
CA ILE A 5 -8.21 -13.36 0.44
C ILE A 5 -7.27 -12.92 1.57
N GLU A 6 -6.15 -12.27 1.26
CA GLU A 6 -5.20 -11.83 2.27
C GLU A 6 -5.75 -10.73 3.19
N ARG A 7 -6.53 -9.79 2.65
CA ARG A 7 -7.23 -8.74 3.42
C ARG A 7 -8.24 -9.30 4.42
N ASN A 8 -8.67 -10.55 4.23
CA ASN A 8 -9.67 -11.22 5.08
C ASN A 8 -9.08 -12.43 5.84
N LYS A 9 -7.79 -12.40 6.19
CA LYS A 9 -7.12 -13.51 6.89
C LYS A 9 -7.88 -14.01 8.13
N GLY A 10 -8.46 -13.11 8.91
CA GLY A 10 -9.25 -13.45 10.10
C GLY A 10 -10.53 -14.24 9.83
N ALA A 11 -11.05 -14.18 8.59
CA ALA A 11 -12.26 -14.90 8.18
C ALA A 11 -11.97 -16.28 7.54
N LEU A 12 -10.69 -16.65 7.37
CA LEU A 12 -10.29 -17.90 6.75
C LEU A 12 -10.19 -19.02 7.80
N SER A 13 -10.64 -20.22 7.43
CA SER A 13 -10.38 -21.43 8.23
C SER A 13 -8.87 -21.69 8.37
N ALA A 14 -8.46 -22.40 9.44
CA ALA A 14 -7.06 -22.70 9.73
C ALA A 14 -6.33 -23.35 8.53
N ASP A 15 -6.99 -24.27 7.82
CA ASP A 15 -6.41 -24.93 6.63
C ASP A 15 -6.17 -23.94 5.49
N LYS A 16 -7.11 -23.03 5.25
CA LYS A 16 -6.95 -21.98 4.23
C LYS A 16 -5.86 -20.97 4.59
N GLN A 17 -5.71 -20.65 5.87
CA GLN A 17 -4.61 -19.80 6.34
C GLN A 17 -3.24 -20.47 6.13
N LYS A 18 -3.14 -21.79 6.40
CA LYS A 18 -1.92 -22.57 6.16
C LYS A 18 -1.57 -22.62 4.68
N LEU A 19 -2.59 -22.84 3.82
CA LEU A 19 -2.41 -22.85 2.37
C LEU A 19 -1.97 -21.48 1.86
N LEU A 20 -2.59 -20.40 2.33
CA LEU A 20 -2.21 -19.03 1.98
C LEU A 20 -0.76 -18.72 2.34
N LYS A 21 -0.33 -19.06 3.57
CA LYS A 21 1.09 -18.92 3.99
C LYS A 21 2.05 -19.64 3.05
N LYS A 22 1.70 -20.85 2.64
CA LYS A 22 2.51 -21.63 1.69
C LYS A 22 2.58 -20.91 0.34
N VAL A 23 1.45 -20.53 -0.22
CA VAL A 23 1.39 -19.81 -1.50
C VAL A 23 2.19 -18.51 -1.47
N MET A 24 2.07 -17.71 -0.40
CA MET A 24 2.85 -16.48 -0.25
C MET A 24 4.36 -16.76 -0.15
N SER A 25 4.76 -17.81 0.54
CA SER A 25 6.16 -18.22 0.62
C SER A 25 6.69 -18.66 -0.75
N ASP A 26 5.91 -19.43 -1.51
CA ASP A 26 6.29 -19.90 -2.84
C ASP A 26 6.42 -18.73 -3.82
N ILE A 27 5.49 -17.76 -3.76
CA ILE A 27 5.54 -16.53 -4.57
C ILE A 27 6.78 -15.70 -4.20
N ALA A 28 7.03 -15.46 -2.91
CA ALA A 28 8.21 -14.71 -2.46
C ALA A 28 9.51 -15.37 -2.93
N SER A 29 9.60 -16.70 -2.83
CA SER A 29 10.75 -17.46 -3.32
C SER A 29 10.91 -17.29 -4.84
N ALA A 30 9.82 -17.39 -5.60
CA ALA A 30 9.85 -17.21 -7.05
C ALA A 30 10.29 -15.80 -7.47
N ILE A 31 9.85 -14.76 -6.74
CA ILE A 31 10.24 -13.38 -6.99
C ILE A 31 11.75 -13.20 -6.74
N VAL A 32 12.26 -13.71 -5.61
CA VAL A 32 13.68 -13.58 -5.25
C VAL A 32 14.57 -14.34 -6.22
N THR A 33 14.22 -15.60 -6.55
CA THR A 33 15.02 -16.45 -7.41
C THR A 33 14.91 -16.12 -8.90
N GLY A 34 13.87 -15.41 -9.30
CA GLY A 34 13.60 -14.96 -10.66
C GLY A 34 13.86 -13.45 -10.84
N PRO A 35 12.83 -12.61 -10.76
CA PRO A 35 12.94 -11.18 -11.10
C PRO A 35 14.06 -10.44 -10.36
N VAL A 36 14.22 -10.66 -9.05
CA VAL A 36 15.22 -9.93 -8.26
C VAL A 36 16.63 -10.34 -8.67
N LYS A 37 16.87 -11.63 -8.89
CA LYS A 37 18.20 -12.13 -9.24
C LYS A 37 18.60 -11.86 -10.69
N PHE A 38 17.62 -11.89 -11.60
CA PHE A 38 17.84 -11.82 -13.05
C PHE A 38 17.29 -10.56 -13.70
N ALA A 39 16.89 -9.57 -12.92
CA ALA A 39 16.47 -8.27 -13.47
C ALA A 39 17.61 -7.68 -14.32
N GLY A 40 17.23 -7.18 -15.52
CA GLY A 40 18.20 -6.70 -16.52
C GLY A 40 18.67 -7.74 -17.52
N GLY A 41 18.43 -9.02 -17.29
CA GLY A 41 18.77 -10.10 -18.21
C GLY A 41 20.26 -10.20 -18.53
N ALA A 42 20.59 -10.83 -19.68
CA ALA A 42 21.97 -11.03 -20.14
C ALA A 42 22.65 -9.75 -20.67
N LEU A 43 21.90 -8.66 -20.86
CA LEU A 43 22.42 -7.42 -21.41
C LEU A 43 23.06 -6.52 -20.35
N ILE A 44 22.84 -6.79 -19.05
CA ILE A 44 23.38 -6.00 -17.95
C ILE A 44 24.44 -6.81 -17.21
N THR A 45 25.66 -6.29 -17.19
CA THR A 45 26.73 -6.80 -16.36
C THR A 45 26.54 -6.28 -14.93
N GLY A 46 25.91 -7.06 -14.09
CA GLY A 46 25.67 -6.73 -12.69
C GLY A 46 24.21 -6.96 -12.28
N ARG A 47 23.92 -6.78 -11.01
CA ARG A 47 22.58 -6.87 -10.46
C ARG A 47 21.90 -5.51 -10.52
N VAL A 48 20.65 -5.49 -10.95
CA VAL A 48 19.80 -4.30 -10.89
C VAL A 48 19.33 -4.04 -9.46
N PHE A 49 19.10 -5.15 -8.71
CA PHE A 49 18.67 -5.09 -7.31
C PHE A 49 19.63 -5.88 -6.43
N ASP A 50 19.92 -5.36 -5.24
CA ASP A 50 20.54 -6.11 -4.17
C ASP A 50 19.46 -6.69 -3.24
N TYR A 51 19.65 -7.95 -2.83
CA TYR A 51 18.75 -8.65 -1.93
C TYR A 51 19.46 -8.99 -0.63
N ASP A 52 18.93 -8.44 0.47
CA ASP A 52 19.36 -8.82 1.81
C ASP A 52 18.47 -9.96 2.33
N SER A 53 19.06 -11.14 2.44
CA SER A 53 18.35 -12.33 2.92
C SER A 53 18.04 -12.31 4.42
N ALA A 54 18.78 -11.53 5.22
CA ALA A 54 18.57 -11.43 6.66
C ALA A 54 17.31 -10.60 6.98
N THR A 55 17.17 -9.48 6.30
CA THR A 55 16.01 -8.58 6.44
C THR A 55 14.88 -8.90 5.45
N LYS A 56 15.15 -9.78 4.46
CA LYS A 56 14.24 -10.11 3.35
C LYS A 56 13.83 -8.87 2.55
N SER A 57 14.74 -7.91 2.43
CA SER A 57 14.52 -6.67 1.71
C SER A 57 15.27 -6.63 0.39
N VAL A 58 14.69 -5.89 -0.57
CA VAL A 58 15.32 -5.58 -1.85
C VAL A 58 15.78 -4.14 -1.81
N LEU A 59 17.06 -3.92 -2.08
CA LEU A 59 17.65 -2.59 -2.18
C LEU A 59 17.57 -2.13 -3.63
N ILE A 60 16.95 -0.99 -3.84
CA ILE A 60 16.82 -0.36 -5.14
C ILE A 60 17.74 0.85 -5.17
N PRO A 61 18.68 0.97 -6.13
CA PRO A 61 19.49 2.17 -6.28
C PRO A 61 18.61 3.42 -6.42
N ASN A 62 19.03 4.52 -5.79
CA ASN A 62 18.26 5.76 -5.77
C ASN A 62 17.93 6.30 -7.17
N ASP A 63 18.90 6.24 -8.08
CA ASP A 63 18.71 6.70 -9.45
C ASP A 63 17.66 5.87 -10.19
N LEU A 64 17.71 4.55 -10.03
CA LEU A 64 16.71 3.65 -10.58
C LEU A 64 15.32 3.90 -9.96
N TRP A 65 15.26 4.19 -8.67
CA TRP A 65 13.99 4.54 -8.01
C TRP A 65 13.38 5.82 -8.60
N ILE A 66 14.19 6.84 -8.85
CA ILE A 66 13.76 8.09 -9.47
C ILE A 66 13.22 7.83 -10.88
N GLU A 67 13.95 7.07 -11.69
CA GLU A 67 13.52 6.71 -13.06
C GLU A 67 12.20 5.91 -13.03
N LEU A 68 12.08 4.90 -12.17
CA LEU A 68 10.86 4.12 -12.01
C LEU A 68 9.70 4.97 -11.50
N SER A 69 9.96 5.98 -10.68
CA SER A 69 8.91 6.90 -10.20
C SER A 69 8.33 7.75 -11.34
N HIS A 70 9.14 8.11 -12.32
CA HIS A 70 8.68 8.84 -13.51
C HIS A 70 8.01 7.94 -14.56
N LEU A 71 8.54 6.73 -14.75
CA LEU A 71 8.11 5.82 -15.80
C LEU A 71 7.15 4.72 -15.28
N GLY A 72 6.92 4.64 -13.97
CA GLY A 72 6.23 3.53 -13.32
C GLY A 72 4.86 3.24 -13.90
N TYR A 73 4.10 4.26 -14.26
CA TYR A 73 2.81 4.08 -14.91
C TYR A 73 2.95 3.29 -16.22
N TRP A 74 3.82 3.72 -17.11
CA TRP A 74 4.01 3.08 -18.43
C TRP A 74 4.60 1.67 -18.28
N VAL A 75 5.56 1.49 -17.38
CA VAL A 75 6.15 0.19 -17.06
C VAL A 75 5.07 -0.76 -16.53
N SER A 76 4.24 -0.31 -15.62
CA SER A 76 3.16 -1.13 -15.05
C SER A 76 2.14 -1.55 -16.12
N GLN A 77 1.74 -0.65 -17.03
CA GLN A 77 0.85 -0.99 -18.14
C GLN A 77 1.47 -2.06 -19.06
N ALA A 78 2.74 -1.90 -19.41
CA ALA A 78 3.45 -2.89 -20.23
C ALA A 78 3.56 -4.25 -19.53
N VAL A 79 3.88 -4.27 -18.24
CA VAL A 79 3.97 -5.50 -17.43
C VAL A 79 2.62 -6.20 -17.34
N ILE A 80 1.52 -5.47 -17.13
CA ILE A 80 0.16 -6.04 -17.07
C ILE A 80 -0.19 -6.74 -18.38
N LEU A 81 0.08 -6.10 -19.51
CA LEU A 81 -0.17 -6.70 -20.83
C LEU A 81 0.66 -7.96 -21.05
N GLN A 82 1.96 -7.89 -20.79
CA GLN A 82 2.86 -9.05 -20.92
C GLN A 82 2.47 -10.20 -19.98
N TRP A 83 2.03 -9.87 -18.78
CA TRP A 83 1.53 -10.85 -17.82
C TRP A 83 0.23 -11.51 -18.31
N ALA A 84 -0.69 -10.73 -18.86
CA ALA A 84 -1.93 -11.24 -19.41
C ALA A 84 -1.66 -12.20 -20.59
N GLU A 85 -0.82 -11.82 -21.54
CA GLU A 85 -0.40 -12.67 -22.64
C GLU A 85 0.27 -13.96 -22.15
N LYS A 86 1.17 -13.85 -21.19
CA LYS A 86 1.84 -15.03 -20.62
C LYS A 86 0.84 -15.96 -19.94
N THR A 87 -0.11 -15.41 -19.18
CA THR A 87 -1.14 -16.19 -18.47
C THR A 87 -2.01 -16.97 -19.44
N THR A 88 -2.41 -16.36 -20.56
CA THR A 88 -3.20 -17.07 -21.60
C THR A 88 -2.41 -18.19 -22.26
N SER A 89 -1.09 -18.06 -22.37
CA SER A 89 -0.24 -19.14 -22.88
C SER A 89 -0.13 -20.36 -21.95
N LEU A 90 -0.41 -20.19 -20.65
CA LEU A 90 -0.31 -21.23 -19.63
C LEU A 90 -1.64 -21.98 -19.39
N GLY A 91 -2.78 -21.40 -19.76
CA GLY A 91 -4.11 -21.95 -19.50
C GLY A 91 -4.99 -22.01 -20.75
N LYS A 92 -5.71 -23.13 -20.92
CA LYS A 92 -6.72 -23.23 -22.00
C LYS A 92 -7.99 -22.48 -21.62
N GLY A 93 -8.52 -21.66 -22.54
CA GLY A 93 -9.79 -20.97 -22.35
C GLY A 93 -9.71 -19.68 -21.52
N ILE A 94 -8.51 -19.18 -21.26
CA ILE A 94 -8.28 -17.87 -20.63
C ILE A 94 -7.97 -16.89 -21.75
N ASP A 95 -8.72 -15.80 -21.86
CA ASP A 95 -8.44 -14.72 -22.81
C ASP A 95 -7.72 -13.54 -22.15
N VAL A 96 -6.98 -12.77 -22.96
CA VAL A 96 -6.18 -11.62 -22.48
C VAL A 96 -7.05 -10.58 -21.81
N ALA A 97 -8.23 -10.27 -22.35
CA ALA A 97 -9.10 -9.23 -21.80
C ALA A 97 -9.62 -9.58 -20.40
N SER A 98 -9.96 -10.86 -20.17
CA SER A 98 -10.34 -11.36 -18.85
C SER A 98 -9.21 -11.23 -17.83
N VAL A 99 -7.96 -11.55 -18.23
CA VAL A 99 -6.81 -11.43 -17.33
C VAL A 99 -6.49 -9.96 -17.04
N VAL A 100 -6.49 -9.13 -18.07
CA VAL A 100 -6.30 -7.66 -17.91
C VAL A 100 -7.39 -7.10 -17.00
N GLY A 101 -8.66 -7.49 -17.22
CA GLY A 101 -9.75 -7.08 -16.35
C GLY A 101 -9.54 -7.43 -14.89
N LEU A 102 -9.00 -8.64 -14.60
CA LEU A 102 -8.67 -9.06 -13.24
C LEU A 102 -7.47 -8.32 -12.65
N LEU A 103 -6.45 -8.02 -13.45
CA LEU A 103 -5.25 -7.30 -13.01
C LEU A 103 -5.51 -5.81 -12.82
N LEU A 104 -6.40 -5.24 -13.64
CA LEU A 104 -6.85 -3.84 -13.53
C LEU A 104 -8.11 -3.69 -12.68
N ASP A 105 -8.65 -4.80 -12.10
CA ASP A 105 -9.90 -4.76 -11.34
C ASP A 105 -9.75 -3.91 -10.09
N LYS A 106 -10.28 -2.80 -10.21
CA LYS A 106 -10.97 -1.75 -9.46
C LYS A 106 -10.77 -1.60 -7.95
N GLU A 107 -9.64 -1.97 -7.38
CA GLU A 107 -9.31 -1.44 -6.06
C GLU A 107 -8.73 -0.01 -6.12
N ASP A 108 -8.49 0.51 -7.32
CA ASP A 108 -7.79 1.77 -7.56
C ASP A 108 -8.70 2.98 -7.71
N ILE A 109 -9.95 2.91 -7.22
CA ILE A 109 -10.80 4.10 -7.12
C ILE A 109 -10.50 4.78 -5.78
N ARG A 110 -10.05 6.02 -5.86
CA ARG A 110 -9.89 6.87 -4.68
C ARG A 110 -11.19 6.87 -3.88
N SER A 111 -11.13 6.41 -2.64
CA SER A 111 -12.29 6.35 -1.74
C SER A 111 -11.90 6.87 -0.36
N THR A 112 -12.65 7.85 0.11
CA THR A 112 -12.49 8.44 1.45
C THR A 112 -13.79 8.40 2.25
N ALA A 113 -14.84 7.77 1.70
CA ALA A 113 -16.19 7.86 2.26
C ALA A 113 -16.28 7.22 3.65
N GLU A 114 -15.67 6.06 3.85
CA GLU A 114 -15.70 5.36 5.13
C GLU A 114 -14.92 6.13 6.20
N ALA A 115 -13.70 6.56 5.90
CA ALA A 115 -12.91 7.38 6.81
C ALA A 115 -13.63 8.68 7.16
N ARG A 116 -14.29 9.33 6.19
CA ARG A 116 -15.10 10.51 6.43
C ARG A 116 -16.24 10.22 7.40
N ARG A 117 -16.95 9.11 7.24
CA ARG A 117 -18.04 8.70 8.14
C ARG A 117 -17.54 8.53 9.58
N ILE A 118 -16.38 7.88 9.75
CA ILE A 118 -15.76 7.68 11.06
C ILE A 118 -15.40 9.01 11.69
N PHE A 119 -14.66 9.86 10.98
CA PHE A 119 -14.23 11.16 11.51
C PHE A 119 -15.41 12.10 11.80
N SER A 120 -16.51 12.03 11.02
CA SER A 120 -17.73 12.81 11.29
C SER A 120 -18.48 12.38 12.54
N SER A 121 -18.22 11.18 13.07
CA SER A 121 -18.83 10.70 14.33
C SER A 121 -18.05 11.14 15.59
N LEU A 122 -16.88 11.75 15.43
CA LEU A 122 -16.06 12.17 16.57
C LEU A 122 -16.55 13.47 17.18
N PRO A 123 -16.49 13.60 18.51
CA PRO A 123 -16.94 14.79 19.21
C PRO A 123 -16.05 16.02 18.96
N SER A 124 -14.80 15.80 18.59
CA SER A 124 -13.84 16.83 18.22
C SER A 124 -12.89 16.30 17.17
N LEU A 125 -12.48 17.18 16.27
CA LEU A 125 -11.62 16.84 15.16
C LEU A 125 -10.60 17.95 14.92
N GLU A 126 -9.34 17.59 14.68
CA GLU A 126 -8.27 18.52 14.36
C GLU A 126 -7.62 18.17 13.02
N CYS A 127 -7.14 19.18 12.32
CA CYS A 127 -6.36 18.96 11.10
C CYS A 127 -5.04 18.27 11.44
N VAL A 128 -4.81 17.09 10.91
CA VAL A 128 -3.57 16.33 11.15
C VAL A 128 -2.32 17.13 10.83
N TRP A 129 -2.36 17.99 9.80
CA TRP A 129 -1.21 18.77 9.33
C TRP A 129 -0.95 20.05 10.10
N THR A 130 -1.99 20.70 10.62
CA THR A 130 -1.88 22.03 11.23
C THR A 130 -2.24 22.08 12.71
N GLY A 131 -3.01 21.11 13.21
CA GLY A 131 -3.55 21.12 14.58
C GLY A 131 -4.71 22.07 14.78
N VAL A 132 -5.21 22.69 13.72
CA VAL A 132 -6.38 23.59 13.83
C VAL A 132 -7.63 22.73 13.98
N SER A 133 -8.50 23.13 14.90
CA SER A 133 -9.80 22.50 15.09
C SER A 133 -10.61 22.51 13.79
N LEU A 134 -11.17 21.38 13.45
CA LEU A 134 -12.03 21.18 12.29
C LEU A 134 -13.48 21.10 12.75
N MET A 135 -14.33 21.83 12.06
CA MET A 135 -15.78 21.70 12.18
C MET A 135 -16.27 20.72 11.09
N ASP A 136 -17.55 20.72 10.80
CA ASP A 136 -18.20 19.81 9.85
C ASP A 136 -17.63 19.83 8.42
N ASN A 137 -16.88 20.88 8.07
CA ASN A 137 -16.29 21.04 6.74
C ASN A 137 -14.81 20.69 6.73
N PHE A 138 -14.50 19.41 6.84
CA PHE A 138 -13.14 18.88 6.70
C PHE A 138 -13.01 18.00 5.45
N GLU A 139 -11.78 17.73 5.06
CA GLU A 139 -11.44 16.77 4.01
C GLU A 139 -10.70 15.58 4.63
N VAL A 140 -10.73 14.44 3.95
CA VAL A 140 -9.89 13.29 4.26
C VAL A 140 -8.75 13.29 3.27
N ASP A 141 -7.53 13.43 3.79
CA ASP A 141 -6.32 13.46 3.01
C ASP A 141 -5.61 12.10 3.04
N HIS A 142 -5.04 11.69 1.92
CA HIS A 142 -4.12 10.57 1.85
C HIS A 142 -2.74 11.04 2.29
N VAL A 143 -2.18 10.46 3.36
CA VAL A 143 -0.81 10.77 3.86
C VAL A 143 0.18 10.59 2.72
N ILE A 144 0.20 9.41 2.11
CA ILE A 144 0.84 9.14 0.83
C ILE A 144 -0.20 9.40 -0.25
N PRO A 145 0.02 10.36 -1.16
CA PRO A 145 -0.95 10.72 -2.17
C PRO A 145 -1.45 9.53 -2.99
N PHE A 146 -2.76 9.49 -3.24
CA PHE A 146 -3.37 8.40 -3.98
C PHE A 146 -2.78 8.23 -5.40
N ASP A 147 -2.40 9.32 -6.06
CA ASP A 147 -1.78 9.27 -7.38
C ASP A 147 -0.38 8.65 -7.38
N LEU A 148 0.31 8.63 -6.22
CA LEU A 148 1.61 7.98 -6.06
C LEU A 148 1.46 6.52 -5.64
N TRP A 149 0.48 6.26 -4.81
CA TRP A 149 0.20 4.93 -4.31
C TRP A 149 -1.31 4.76 -4.13
N HIS A 150 -1.92 3.96 -4.97
CA HIS A 150 -3.36 3.69 -4.98
C HIS A 150 -3.81 2.91 -3.74
N ASN A 151 -3.69 3.54 -2.58
CA ASN A 151 -3.97 2.94 -1.29
C ASN A 151 -5.02 3.73 -0.51
N ASN A 152 -6.12 3.06 -0.15
CA ASN A 152 -7.22 3.61 0.64
C ASN A 152 -7.27 3.00 2.05
N ASP A 153 -6.18 2.42 2.54
CA ASP A 153 -6.13 1.87 3.89
C ASP A 153 -6.35 2.96 4.94
N SER A 154 -6.96 2.59 6.04
CA SER A 154 -7.37 3.51 7.10
C SER A 154 -6.20 4.31 7.68
N TRP A 155 -5.01 3.69 7.79
CA TRP A 155 -3.80 4.36 8.27
C TRP A 155 -3.31 5.47 7.31
N ASN A 156 -3.64 5.39 6.01
CA ASN A 156 -3.27 6.39 4.99
C ASN A 156 -4.28 7.53 4.88
N LEU A 157 -5.43 7.44 5.57
CA LEU A 157 -6.54 8.39 5.47
C LEU A 157 -6.67 9.18 6.77
N LEU A 158 -6.35 10.47 6.75
CA LEU A 158 -6.37 11.32 7.93
C LEU A 158 -7.16 12.62 7.71
N PRO A 159 -7.78 13.19 8.76
CA PRO A 159 -8.58 14.39 8.64
C PRO A 159 -7.71 15.63 8.44
N ALA A 160 -8.08 16.46 7.48
CA ALA A 160 -7.36 17.67 7.15
C ALA A 160 -8.30 18.84 6.84
N SER A 161 -7.82 20.06 7.07
CA SER A 161 -8.51 21.24 6.56
C SER A 161 -8.35 21.31 5.04
N LYS A 162 -9.37 21.85 4.36
CA LYS A 162 -9.35 22.05 2.91
C LYS A 162 -8.09 22.80 2.44
N THR A 163 -7.69 23.83 3.21
CA THR A 163 -6.50 24.62 2.90
C THR A 163 -5.21 23.81 3.03
N ALA A 164 -5.07 22.98 4.08
CA ALA A 164 -3.88 22.16 4.27
C ALA A 164 -3.81 21.04 3.22
N ASN A 165 -4.92 20.38 2.95
CA ASN A 165 -5.01 19.34 1.91
C ASN A 165 -4.65 19.93 0.53
N GLY A 166 -5.24 21.08 0.17
CA GLY A 166 -4.93 21.74 -1.10
C GLY A 166 -3.46 22.18 -1.23
N LYS A 167 -2.82 22.65 -0.14
CA LYS A 167 -1.39 22.99 -0.13
C LYS A 167 -0.49 21.75 -0.27
N LYS A 168 -0.85 20.66 0.38
CA LYS A 168 -0.13 19.39 0.25
C LYS A 168 -0.29 18.82 -1.15
N SER A 169 -1.52 18.82 -1.70
CA SER A 169 -1.81 18.27 -3.02
C SER A 169 -1.21 16.85 -3.17
N ASN A 170 -0.60 16.53 -4.30
CA ASN A 170 0.06 15.25 -4.58
C ASN A 170 1.50 15.16 -4.07
N LYS A 171 1.88 15.94 -3.05
CA LYS A 171 3.22 15.91 -2.47
C LYS A 171 3.25 15.01 -1.24
N LEU A 172 4.36 14.30 -1.05
CA LEU A 172 4.66 13.66 0.22
C LEU A 172 4.87 14.72 1.30
N PRO A 173 4.41 14.48 2.54
CA PRO A 173 4.74 15.35 3.66
C PRO A 173 6.24 15.32 3.92
N SER A 174 6.83 16.47 4.28
CA SER A 174 8.26 16.52 4.62
C SER A 174 8.54 15.80 5.93
N SER A 175 9.79 15.34 6.10
CA SER A 175 10.23 14.68 7.34
C SER A 175 10.04 15.57 8.57
N GLU A 176 10.24 16.88 8.44
CA GLU A 176 10.04 17.85 9.52
C GLU A 176 8.55 17.96 9.89
N LEU A 177 7.65 17.97 8.89
CA LEU A 177 6.22 17.98 9.12
C LEU A 177 5.77 16.69 9.81
N LEU A 178 6.21 15.54 9.34
CA LEU A 178 5.92 14.26 9.94
C LEU A 178 6.39 14.21 11.40
N LYS A 179 7.64 14.59 11.69
CA LYS A 179 8.17 14.63 13.05
C LYS A 179 7.35 15.54 13.97
N ARG A 180 6.99 16.73 13.49
CA ARG A 180 6.20 17.70 14.25
C ARG A 180 4.78 17.22 14.51
N ARG A 181 4.19 16.45 13.63
CA ARG A 181 2.80 15.98 13.70
C ARG A 181 2.67 14.52 14.13
N LYS A 182 3.78 13.89 14.53
CA LYS A 182 3.83 12.46 14.90
C LYS A 182 2.73 12.09 15.88
N ASP A 183 2.61 12.82 16.99
CA ASP A 183 1.65 12.50 18.05
C ASP A 183 0.19 12.58 17.55
N SER A 184 -0.11 13.56 16.70
CA SER A 184 -1.44 13.66 16.07
C SER A 184 -1.73 12.50 15.12
N ILE A 185 -0.76 12.11 14.29
CA ILE A 185 -0.88 11.01 13.35
C ILE A 185 -1.09 9.70 14.13
N VAL A 186 -0.24 9.43 15.11
CA VAL A 186 -0.34 8.23 15.96
C VAL A 186 -1.65 8.21 16.73
N GLY A 187 -2.09 9.35 17.28
CA GLY A 187 -3.37 9.45 17.98
C GLY A 187 -4.56 9.08 17.08
N TYR A 188 -4.57 9.51 15.82
CA TYR A 188 -5.59 9.08 14.85
C TYR A 188 -5.51 7.60 14.53
N TRP A 189 -4.32 7.04 14.39
CA TRP A 189 -4.15 5.61 14.16
C TRP A 189 -4.64 4.76 15.34
N GLU A 190 -4.32 5.15 16.57
CA GLU A 190 -4.82 4.48 17.77
C GLU A 190 -6.35 4.55 17.86
N MET A 191 -6.92 5.70 17.54
CA MET A 191 -8.37 5.87 17.49
C MET A 191 -9.01 4.98 16.41
N LEU A 192 -8.47 4.97 15.19
CA LEU A 192 -8.96 4.10 14.11
C LEU A 192 -8.84 2.63 14.47
N LYS A 193 -7.72 2.24 15.09
CA LYS A 193 -7.54 0.89 15.60
C LYS A 193 -8.61 0.51 16.61
N ASN A 194 -8.94 1.39 17.54
CA ASN A 194 -9.95 1.12 18.56
C ASN A 194 -11.38 1.00 17.96
N LEU A 195 -11.65 1.70 16.88
CA LEU A 195 -12.96 1.68 16.21
C LEU A 195 -13.10 0.54 15.18
N GLU A 196 -12.02 0.17 14.53
CA GLU A 196 -11.98 -0.81 13.44
C GLU A 196 -10.82 -1.82 13.61
N ASP A 197 -10.68 -2.40 14.80
CA ASP A 197 -9.52 -3.21 15.22
C ASP A 197 -9.09 -4.25 14.17
N VAL A 198 -10.01 -5.07 13.68
CA VAL A 198 -9.69 -6.14 12.73
C VAL A 198 -9.21 -5.59 11.40
N LYS A 199 -9.88 -4.56 10.88
CA LYS A 199 -9.54 -3.95 9.59
C LYS A 199 -8.19 -3.24 9.69
N PHE A 200 -8.04 -2.34 10.67
CA PHE A 200 -6.83 -1.56 10.85
C PHE A 200 -5.59 -2.43 11.05
N ASN A 201 -5.68 -3.44 11.92
CA ASN A 201 -4.57 -4.36 12.15
C ASN A 201 -4.23 -5.17 10.88
N THR A 202 -5.24 -5.63 10.12
CA THR A 202 -5.00 -6.35 8.87
C THR A 202 -4.26 -5.48 7.84
N GLU A 203 -4.67 -4.22 7.71
CA GLU A 203 -4.05 -3.25 6.81
C GLU A 203 -2.61 -2.94 7.26
N ALA A 204 -2.39 -2.67 8.55
CA ALA A 204 -1.06 -2.41 9.11
C ALA A 204 -0.12 -3.60 9.01
N ASP A 205 -0.60 -4.81 9.33
CA ASP A 205 0.18 -6.05 9.23
C ASP A 205 0.57 -6.36 7.78
N THR A 206 -0.31 -6.04 6.84
CA THR A 206 -0.04 -6.21 5.40
C THR A 206 1.07 -5.27 4.95
N LEU A 207 1.04 -4.00 5.38
CA LEU A 207 2.06 -3.03 5.06
C LEU A 207 3.42 -3.38 5.68
N LEU A 208 3.42 -3.76 6.95
CA LEU A 208 4.64 -4.05 7.69
C LEU A 208 5.19 -5.46 7.45
N LEU A 209 4.44 -6.31 6.73
CA LEU A 209 4.75 -7.72 6.44
C LEU A 209 4.89 -8.62 7.70
N LEU A 210 4.70 -8.08 8.89
CA LEU A 210 4.82 -8.77 10.18
C LEU A 210 3.84 -8.15 11.18
N PRO A 211 3.22 -8.96 12.07
CA PRO A 211 2.54 -8.44 13.25
C PRO A 211 3.56 -7.67 14.08
N ALA A 212 3.47 -6.35 14.09
CA ALA A 212 4.39 -5.53 14.87
C ALA A 212 3.73 -5.16 16.21
N PRO A 213 4.26 -5.61 17.35
CA PRO A 213 3.71 -5.28 18.67
C PRO A 213 3.75 -3.77 18.94
N ASN A 214 4.59 -3.03 18.23
CA ASN A 214 4.72 -1.58 18.33
C ASN A 214 4.50 -0.89 16.97
N TRP A 215 3.40 -1.25 16.33
CA TRP A 215 3.04 -0.80 14.99
C TRP A 215 3.05 0.73 14.76
N PRO A 216 2.68 1.61 15.74
CA PRO A 216 2.73 3.05 15.49
C PRO A 216 4.14 3.53 15.12
N ASN A 217 5.15 3.04 15.83
CA ASN A 217 6.54 3.40 15.51
C ASN A 217 7.02 2.76 14.21
N SER A 218 6.61 1.53 13.94
CA SER A 218 6.99 0.82 12.71
C SER A 218 6.35 1.41 11.45
N LEU A 219 5.12 1.93 11.55
CA LEU A 219 4.47 2.66 10.45
C LEU A 219 5.09 4.05 10.22
N PHE A 220 5.77 4.59 11.22
CA PHE A 220 6.31 5.94 11.16
C PHE A 220 7.77 5.98 10.66
N CYS A 221 8.50 4.87 10.70
CA CYS A 221 9.86 4.73 10.22
C CYS A 221 9.93 4.44 8.73
#